data_9393f496a01d0013d55e268c6d437670
#
_entry.id   9393f496a01d0013d55e268c6d437670
#
_cell.length_a   1.000
_cell.length_b   1.000
_cell.length_c   1.000
_cell.angle_alpha   90.00
_cell.angle_beta   90.00
_cell.angle_gamma   90.00
#
_symmetry.space_group_name_H-M   'P 1'
#
loop_
_entity.id
_entity.type
_entity.pdbx_description
1 polymer ?
#
loop_
_entity_poly.entity_id
_entity_poly.type
_entity_poly.pdbx_seq_one_letter_code
_entity_poly.pdbx_strand_id
1 'polypeptide(L)'
;MKSYVFDDFNEGQAFQVFAFLNKQFNEVGWFYCSAASTSIDRFVAYNYEEQTWNIGQLSRTAWLDEGIVAFPRAAGKSNSSHFLFQHETGHDDDGSPMTNVFIESADFDIGDGEEFQFIRRCIPDIKFTGSGENQTINVVVKARNFPGSDLTTDQTTAITSSTTKVDTRARGRQAVVRFESDDDAVTDSQLGVGFRVGGTRLDIQPNGRR
;
A
#
# COMPACT_ATOMS: atom_id res chain seq x y z
N MET A 1 -10.25 -4.18 -7.85
CA MET A 1 -9.17 -3.83 -8.80
C MET A 1 -9.69 -3.30 -10.13
N LYS A 2 -10.64 -3.99 -10.82
CA LYS A 2 -11.13 -3.55 -12.15
C LYS A 2 -11.59 -2.08 -12.16
N SER A 3 -12.49 -1.70 -11.27
CA SER A 3 -12.99 -0.30 -11.17
C SER A 3 -11.84 0.67 -10.91
N TYR A 4 -10.95 0.35 -9.97
CA TYR A 4 -9.80 1.19 -9.62
C TYR A 4 -8.97 1.59 -10.84
N VAL A 5 -8.66 0.63 -11.73
CA VAL A 5 -7.85 0.90 -12.92
C VAL A 5 -8.66 1.62 -14.00
N PHE A 6 -9.85 1.12 -14.34
CA PHE A 6 -10.59 1.61 -15.49
C PHE A 6 -11.34 2.91 -15.24
N ASP A 7 -11.63 3.25 -13.98
CA ASP A 7 -12.23 4.55 -13.63
C ASP A 7 -11.18 5.67 -13.67
N ASP A 8 -9.89 5.33 -13.50
CA ASP A 8 -8.74 6.27 -13.56
C ASP A 8 -7.92 6.15 -14.87
N PHE A 9 -8.36 5.37 -15.85
CA PHE A 9 -7.61 5.12 -17.07
C PHE A 9 -7.84 6.19 -18.15
N ASN A 10 -6.76 6.75 -18.70
CA ASN A 10 -6.84 7.66 -19.83
C ASN A 10 -6.91 6.87 -21.15
N GLU A 11 -8.11 6.67 -21.67
CA GLU A 11 -8.34 5.95 -22.94
C GLU A 11 -7.63 6.60 -24.14
N GLY A 12 -7.48 7.92 -24.14
CA GLY A 12 -6.79 8.64 -25.20
C GLY A 12 -5.28 8.33 -25.26
N GLN A 13 -4.74 7.78 -24.19
CA GLN A 13 -3.31 7.39 -24.05
C GLN A 13 -3.13 5.88 -23.98
N ALA A 14 -4.11 5.09 -24.36
CA ALA A 14 -4.07 3.62 -24.30
C ALA A 14 -2.87 2.99 -25.06
N PHE A 15 -2.38 3.67 -26.09
CA PHE A 15 -1.21 3.23 -26.87
C PHE A 15 0.10 3.22 -26.07
N GLN A 16 0.17 3.90 -24.93
CA GLN A 16 1.34 3.92 -24.05
C GLN A 16 1.36 2.75 -23.07
N VAL A 17 0.27 2.00 -22.92
CA VAL A 17 0.21 0.86 -21.99
C VAL A 17 1.22 -0.20 -22.41
N PHE A 18 2.06 -0.64 -21.47
CA PHE A 18 2.94 -1.77 -21.68
C PHE A 18 3.01 -2.67 -20.44
N ALA A 19 3.26 -3.95 -20.65
CA ALA A 19 3.40 -4.93 -19.59
C ALA A 19 4.84 -5.02 -19.11
N PHE A 20 5.00 -5.39 -17.83
CA PHE A 20 6.28 -5.73 -17.24
C PHE A 20 6.20 -7.03 -16.44
N LEU A 21 7.34 -7.63 -16.22
CA LEU A 21 7.53 -8.81 -15.39
C LEU A 21 8.54 -8.48 -14.30
N ASN A 22 8.26 -8.87 -13.07
CA ASN A 22 9.16 -8.80 -11.94
C ASN A 22 9.24 -10.21 -11.31
N LYS A 23 10.19 -11.01 -11.78
CA LYS A 23 10.34 -12.42 -11.37
C LYS A 23 10.72 -12.57 -9.90
N GLN A 24 11.48 -11.63 -9.37
CA GLN A 24 11.93 -11.66 -7.98
C GLN A 24 10.74 -11.74 -7.00
N PHE A 25 9.61 -11.12 -7.36
CA PHE A 25 8.41 -11.06 -6.54
C PHE A 25 7.21 -11.81 -7.14
N ASN A 26 7.43 -12.59 -8.21
CA ASN A 26 6.36 -13.34 -8.88
C ASN A 26 5.22 -12.44 -9.39
N GLU A 27 5.57 -11.28 -9.95
CA GLU A 27 4.63 -10.27 -10.40
C GLU A 27 4.62 -10.10 -11.91
N VAL A 28 3.42 -9.91 -12.46
CA VAL A 28 3.18 -9.38 -13.81
C VAL A 28 2.36 -8.12 -13.68
N GLY A 29 2.75 -7.07 -14.39
CA GLY A 29 2.07 -5.79 -14.24
C GLY A 29 1.97 -5.00 -15.53
N TRP A 30 1.27 -3.87 -15.44
CA TRP A 30 1.03 -2.94 -16.54
C TRP A 30 1.22 -1.52 -16.06
N PHE A 31 1.99 -0.78 -16.83
CA PHE A 31 2.11 0.67 -16.71
C PHE A 31 1.04 1.34 -17.57
N TYR A 32 0.44 2.41 -17.06
CA TYR A 32 -0.61 3.14 -17.75
C TYR A 32 -0.64 4.63 -17.37
N CYS A 33 -1.42 5.41 -18.13
CA CYS A 33 -1.66 6.82 -17.83
C CYS A 33 -2.96 6.95 -17.03
N SER A 34 -2.91 7.66 -15.90
CA SER A 34 -4.13 8.04 -15.17
C SER A 34 -4.99 9.01 -15.97
N ALA A 35 -6.27 9.17 -15.60
CA ALA A 35 -7.22 10.03 -16.29
C ALA A 35 -6.73 11.49 -16.42
N ALA A 36 -5.95 11.97 -15.47
CA ALA A 36 -5.40 13.32 -15.46
C ALA A 36 -4.03 13.46 -16.15
N SER A 37 -3.44 12.35 -16.63
CA SER A 37 -2.09 12.34 -17.19
C SER A 37 -2.05 11.99 -18.67
N THR A 38 -1.15 12.62 -19.41
CA THR A 38 -0.82 12.29 -20.80
C THR A 38 0.48 11.47 -20.92
N SER A 39 1.10 11.12 -19.82
CA SER A 39 2.29 10.28 -19.74
C SER A 39 2.08 9.23 -18.65
N ILE A 40 2.81 8.13 -18.75
CA ILE A 40 2.72 7.03 -17.78
C ILE A 40 3.08 7.54 -16.38
N ASP A 41 2.17 7.33 -15.43
CA ASP A 41 2.30 7.76 -14.03
C ASP A 41 1.76 6.72 -13.03
N ARG A 42 1.20 5.62 -13.51
CA ARG A 42 0.58 4.57 -12.70
C ARG A 42 1.06 3.19 -13.14
N PHE A 43 1.02 2.27 -12.20
CA PHE A 43 1.10 0.85 -12.51
C PHE A 43 0.11 0.04 -11.68
N VAL A 44 -0.23 -1.11 -12.21
CA VAL A 44 -0.92 -2.18 -11.49
C VAL A 44 -0.15 -3.47 -11.73
N ALA A 45 0.07 -4.25 -10.68
CA ALA A 45 0.75 -5.54 -10.75
C ALA A 45 -0.08 -6.63 -10.06
N TYR A 46 0.05 -7.83 -10.56
CA TYR A 46 -0.57 -9.03 -10.00
C TYR A 46 0.52 -10.02 -9.60
N ASN A 47 0.57 -10.34 -8.31
CA ASN A 47 1.38 -11.43 -7.80
C ASN A 47 0.64 -12.74 -8.06
N TYR A 48 1.19 -13.56 -8.95
CA TYR A 48 0.52 -14.78 -9.41
C TYR A 48 0.69 -15.97 -8.44
N GLU A 49 1.61 -15.91 -7.49
CA GLU A 49 1.79 -16.92 -6.44
C GLU A 49 0.86 -16.63 -5.25
N GLU A 50 0.85 -15.40 -4.76
CA GLU A 50 0.02 -14.98 -3.64
C GLU A 50 -1.41 -14.58 -4.05
N GLN A 51 -1.68 -14.44 -5.35
CA GLN A 51 -2.96 -14.02 -5.92
C GLN A 51 -3.42 -12.65 -5.42
N THR A 52 -2.48 -11.75 -5.22
CA THR A 52 -2.72 -10.40 -4.73
C THR A 52 -2.45 -9.35 -5.81
N TRP A 53 -3.07 -8.18 -5.64
CA TRP A 53 -2.88 -7.05 -6.53
C TRP A 53 -2.11 -5.95 -5.82
N ASN A 54 -1.16 -5.38 -6.55
CA ASN A 54 -0.36 -4.22 -6.19
C ASN A 54 -0.71 -3.04 -7.09
N ILE A 55 -0.67 -1.85 -6.54
CA ILE A 55 -0.88 -0.61 -7.27
C ILE A 55 0.17 0.41 -6.85
N GLY A 56 0.50 1.31 -7.76
CA GLY A 56 1.42 2.38 -7.40
C GLY A 56 1.49 3.50 -8.42
N GLN A 57 2.23 4.52 -8.04
CA GLN A 57 2.54 5.68 -8.86
C GLN A 57 4.01 5.61 -9.27
N LEU A 58 4.26 5.44 -10.56
CA LEU A 58 5.62 5.31 -11.06
C LEU A 58 5.67 5.68 -12.55
N SER A 59 6.51 6.64 -12.90
CA SER A 59 6.69 7.07 -14.28
C SER A 59 7.81 6.26 -14.93
N ARG A 60 7.45 5.18 -15.62
CA ARG A 60 8.39 4.34 -16.38
C ARG A 60 7.87 4.14 -17.80
N THR A 61 8.78 4.16 -18.76
CA THR A 61 8.47 4.06 -20.19
C THR A 61 9.00 2.78 -20.83
N ALA A 62 9.86 2.06 -20.14
CA ALA A 62 10.37 0.75 -20.53
C ALA A 62 10.84 0.00 -19.29
N TRP A 63 10.80 -1.33 -19.36
CA TRP A 63 11.20 -2.21 -18.26
C TRP A 63 12.03 -3.37 -18.78
N LEU A 64 13.09 -3.69 -18.06
CA LEU A 64 13.91 -4.87 -18.24
C LEU A 64 13.97 -5.62 -16.92
N ASP A 65 13.44 -6.83 -16.89
CA ASP A 65 13.49 -7.72 -15.74
C ASP A 65 14.92 -8.18 -15.43
N GLU A 66 15.12 -8.73 -14.24
CA GLU A 66 16.38 -9.37 -13.89
C GLU A 66 16.72 -10.51 -14.86
N GLY A 67 17.98 -10.77 -15.04
CA GLY A 67 18.46 -11.81 -15.95
C GLY A 67 19.95 -11.64 -16.21
N ILE A 68 20.30 -10.86 -17.24
CA ILE A 68 21.71 -10.50 -17.51
C ILE A 68 22.22 -9.51 -16.45
N VAL A 69 21.32 -8.68 -15.90
CA VAL A 69 21.59 -7.75 -14.80
C VAL A 69 20.99 -8.28 -13.50
N ALA A 70 21.65 -7.99 -12.39
CA ALA A 70 21.25 -8.52 -11.07
C ALA A 70 19.92 -7.97 -10.54
N PHE A 71 19.47 -6.84 -11.05
CA PHE A 71 18.27 -6.14 -10.59
C PHE A 71 17.48 -5.60 -11.78
N PRO A 72 16.14 -5.51 -11.72
CA PRO A 72 15.35 -4.91 -12.78
C PRO A 72 15.77 -3.47 -13.06
N ARG A 73 15.68 -3.07 -14.32
CA ARG A 73 15.96 -1.70 -14.76
C ARG A 73 14.82 -1.14 -15.57
N ALA A 74 14.57 0.15 -15.39
CA ALA A 74 13.52 0.83 -16.12
C ALA A 74 13.97 2.23 -16.58
N ALA A 75 13.60 2.58 -17.79
CA ALA A 75 13.74 3.95 -18.26
C ALA A 75 12.56 4.79 -17.76
N GLY A 76 12.82 6.01 -17.37
CA GLY A 76 11.78 6.91 -16.89
C GLY A 76 12.26 8.34 -16.78
N LYS A 77 11.34 9.21 -16.33
CA LYS A 77 11.60 10.64 -16.15
C LYS A 77 11.46 10.98 -14.67
N SER A 78 12.42 11.73 -14.16
CA SER A 78 12.31 12.39 -12.85
C SER A 78 12.59 13.87 -13.05
N ASN A 79 11.68 14.73 -12.58
CA ASN A 79 11.68 16.15 -12.88
C ASN A 79 11.72 16.40 -14.41
N SER A 80 12.75 17.05 -14.92
CA SER A 80 12.92 17.32 -16.36
C SER A 80 13.98 16.44 -17.03
N SER A 81 14.57 15.50 -16.29
CA SER A 81 15.66 14.64 -16.77
C SER A 81 15.19 13.20 -16.97
N HIS A 82 15.85 12.50 -17.90
CA HIS A 82 15.59 11.10 -18.19
C HIS A 82 16.70 10.26 -17.57
N PHE A 83 16.29 9.16 -16.92
CA PHE A 83 17.17 8.27 -16.19
C PHE A 83 16.92 6.81 -16.55
N LEU A 84 17.94 6.00 -16.30
CA LEU A 84 17.81 4.56 -16.20
C LEU A 84 17.84 4.20 -14.72
N PHE A 85 16.68 3.86 -14.18
CA PHE A 85 16.52 3.50 -12.77
C PHE A 85 16.87 2.03 -12.56
N GLN A 86 17.45 1.73 -11.42
CA GLN A 86 17.59 0.39 -10.89
C GLN A 86 16.53 0.16 -9.85
N HIS A 87 15.73 -0.89 -10.01
CA HIS A 87 14.63 -1.24 -9.12
C HIS A 87 15.02 -2.34 -8.14
N GLU A 88 14.20 -2.53 -7.13
CA GLU A 88 14.33 -3.58 -6.11
C GLU A 88 15.64 -3.51 -5.31
N THR A 89 16.11 -2.30 -5.07
CA THR A 89 17.32 -2.03 -4.28
C THR A 89 17.02 -0.99 -3.21
N GLY A 90 17.39 -1.31 -1.97
CA GLY A 90 17.17 -0.39 -0.85
C GLY A 90 15.71 -0.34 -0.37
N HIS A 91 15.40 0.67 0.41
CA HIS A 91 14.08 0.97 0.97
C HIS A 91 13.79 2.47 0.88
N ASP A 92 14.20 3.10 -0.20
CA ASP A 92 14.01 4.52 -0.48
C ASP A 92 13.68 4.75 -1.94
N ASP A 93 13.20 5.95 -2.27
CA ASP A 93 12.97 6.40 -3.63
C ASP A 93 14.08 7.39 -4.02
N ASP A 94 15.17 6.84 -4.56
CA ASP A 94 16.36 7.61 -5.01
C ASP A 94 16.89 8.58 -3.93
N GLY A 95 17.06 8.05 -2.70
CA GLY A 95 17.54 8.81 -1.54
C GLY A 95 16.48 9.65 -0.85
N SER A 96 15.21 9.49 -1.20
CA SER A 96 14.06 10.10 -0.52
C SER A 96 13.23 9.04 0.20
N PRO A 97 12.56 9.35 1.32
CA PRO A 97 11.65 8.42 1.95
C PRO A 97 10.53 7.99 1.00
N MET A 98 10.21 6.70 0.99
CA MET A 98 9.00 6.21 0.32
C MET A 98 7.77 6.73 1.06
N THR A 99 6.86 7.38 0.35
CA THR A 99 5.61 7.91 0.86
C THR A 99 4.41 7.17 0.29
N ASN A 100 3.28 7.26 0.99
CA ASN A 100 2.02 6.65 0.57
C ASN A 100 2.11 5.12 0.34
N VAL A 101 2.99 4.46 1.08
CA VAL A 101 3.12 2.99 1.07
C VAL A 101 2.14 2.42 2.08
N PHE A 102 1.27 1.52 1.65
CA PHE A 102 0.28 0.93 2.55
C PHE A 102 -0.10 -0.51 2.19
N ILE A 103 -0.58 -1.22 3.21
CA ILE A 103 -1.35 -2.46 3.07
C ILE A 103 -2.66 -2.31 3.84
N GLU A 104 -3.77 -2.59 3.19
CA GLU A 104 -5.11 -2.43 3.74
C GLU A 104 -5.89 -3.73 3.60
N SER A 105 -6.56 -4.15 4.68
CA SER A 105 -7.42 -5.33 4.65
C SER A 105 -8.67 -5.09 3.79
N ALA A 106 -9.30 -6.16 3.34
CA ALA A 106 -10.70 -6.06 2.92
C ALA A 106 -11.59 -5.66 4.11
N ASP A 107 -12.80 -5.22 3.82
CA ASP A 107 -13.83 -5.03 4.84
C ASP A 107 -14.09 -6.35 5.57
N PHE A 108 -14.17 -6.27 6.88
CA PHE A 108 -14.58 -7.40 7.72
C PHE A 108 -15.68 -6.99 8.69
N ASP A 109 -16.51 -7.94 9.03
CA ASP A 109 -17.61 -7.79 9.99
C ASP A 109 -17.71 -9.00 10.92
N ILE A 110 -18.60 -8.92 11.90
CA ILE A 110 -18.94 -10.04 12.76
C ILE A 110 -20.29 -10.62 12.29
N GLY A 111 -20.31 -11.92 12.04
CA GLY A 111 -21.50 -12.60 11.52
C GLY A 111 -21.85 -12.11 10.12
N ASP A 112 -23.12 -11.75 9.93
CA ASP A 112 -23.62 -11.29 8.62
C ASP A 112 -23.67 -9.75 8.49
N GLY A 113 -22.90 -9.02 9.31
CA GLY A 113 -22.87 -7.55 9.32
C GLY A 113 -24.13 -6.91 9.95
N GLU A 114 -24.98 -7.68 10.61
CA GLU A 114 -26.16 -7.16 11.31
C GLU A 114 -25.82 -6.42 12.61
N GLU A 115 -24.69 -6.77 13.23
CA GLU A 115 -24.27 -6.22 14.50
C GLU A 115 -23.19 -5.16 14.33
N PHE A 116 -23.21 -4.17 15.23
CA PHE A 116 -22.06 -3.29 15.40
C PHE A 116 -20.94 -4.08 16.07
N GLN A 117 -19.73 -3.88 15.59
CA GLN A 117 -18.51 -4.34 16.23
C GLN A 117 -17.78 -3.16 16.88
N PHE A 118 -17.15 -3.42 18.00
CA PHE A 118 -16.24 -2.51 18.67
C PHE A 118 -14.84 -3.12 18.67
N ILE A 119 -13.93 -2.49 18.00
CA ILE A 119 -12.52 -2.89 17.96
C ILE A 119 -11.80 -2.15 19.07
N ARG A 120 -11.49 -2.90 20.12
CA ARG A 120 -10.86 -2.37 21.32
C ARG A 120 -9.35 -2.26 21.20
N ARG A 121 -8.75 -3.20 20.49
CA ARG A 121 -7.31 -3.34 20.43
C ARG A 121 -6.87 -4.01 19.15
N CYS A 122 -5.72 -3.54 18.64
CA CYS A 122 -4.95 -4.20 17.60
C CYS A 122 -3.60 -4.64 18.19
N ILE A 123 -3.22 -5.90 17.95
CA ILE A 123 -1.89 -6.42 18.26
C ILE A 123 -1.19 -6.61 16.91
N PRO A 124 -0.34 -5.67 16.50
CA PRO A 124 0.33 -5.73 15.22
C PRO A 124 1.38 -6.86 15.24
N ASP A 125 1.45 -7.60 14.15
CA ASP A 125 2.54 -8.53 13.87
C ASP A 125 3.37 -7.93 12.73
N ILE A 126 4.39 -7.16 13.10
CA ILE A 126 5.20 -6.39 12.16
C ILE A 126 6.67 -6.65 12.39
N LYS A 127 7.36 -6.85 11.28
CA LYS A 127 8.81 -6.88 11.24
C LYS A 127 9.32 -5.73 10.39
N PHE A 128 10.07 -4.82 10.98
CA PHE A 128 10.82 -3.82 10.24
C PHE A 128 12.03 -4.47 9.55
N THR A 129 12.24 -4.13 8.30
CA THR A 129 13.28 -4.71 7.44
C THR A 129 14.21 -3.66 6.84
N GLY A 130 13.85 -2.40 6.95
CA GLY A 130 14.65 -1.29 6.44
C GLY A 130 15.90 -1.02 7.29
N SER A 131 16.73 -0.11 6.80
CA SER A 131 17.98 0.32 7.45
C SER A 131 17.84 1.60 8.27
N GLY A 132 16.68 2.24 8.26
CA GLY A 132 16.41 3.49 8.98
C GLY A 132 16.49 3.32 10.50
N GLU A 133 16.99 4.34 11.19
CA GLU A 133 16.90 4.43 12.64
C GLU A 133 15.49 4.90 13.04
N ASN A 134 14.97 4.37 14.16
CA ASN A 134 13.66 4.76 14.69
C ASN A 134 12.49 4.58 13.70
N GLN A 135 12.49 3.46 12.98
CA GLN A 135 11.45 3.16 12.00
C GLN A 135 10.07 3.20 12.63
N THR A 136 9.18 3.97 12.01
CA THR A 136 7.80 4.18 12.44
C THR A 136 6.86 3.98 11.25
N ILE A 137 5.74 3.36 11.49
CA ILE A 137 4.60 3.29 10.56
C ILE A 137 3.30 3.55 11.31
N ASN A 138 2.26 3.89 10.59
CA ASN A 138 0.93 4.13 11.17
C ASN A 138 0.04 2.90 11.05
N VAL A 139 -0.68 2.58 12.12
CA VAL A 139 -1.85 1.70 12.11
C VAL A 139 -3.08 2.58 12.07
N VAL A 140 -3.89 2.41 11.04
CA VAL A 140 -5.13 3.13 10.83
C VAL A 140 -6.30 2.16 10.91
N VAL A 141 -7.22 2.40 11.83
CA VAL A 141 -8.47 1.64 11.91
C VAL A 141 -9.60 2.51 11.39
N LYS A 142 -10.30 2.02 10.39
CA LYS A 142 -11.42 2.68 9.74
C LYS A 142 -12.68 1.86 9.98
N ALA A 143 -13.82 2.50 10.11
CA ALA A 143 -15.11 1.83 10.24
C ALA A 143 -16.20 2.52 9.44
N ARG A 144 -17.27 1.76 9.12
CA ARG A 144 -18.48 2.29 8.51
C ARG A 144 -19.73 1.61 9.07
N ASN A 145 -20.82 2.33 9.02
CA ASN A 145 -22.08 1.86 9.60
C ASN A 145 -22.97 1.12 8.61
N PHE A 146 -22.77 1.34 7.31
CA PHE A 146 -23.58 0.73 6.25
C PHE A 146 -22.67 0.26 5.11
N PRO A 147 -22.96 -0.89 4.51
CA PRO A 147 -22.26 -1.34 3.30
C PRO A 147 -22.33 -0.26 2.21
N GLY A 148 -21.17 0.06 1.61
CA GLY A 148 -21.09 1.05 0.54
C GLY A 148 -21.05 2.52 1.00
N SER A 149 -21.18 2.82 2.30
CA SER A 149 -20.87 4.16 2.80
C SER A 149 -19.36 4.39 2.92
N ASP A 150 -18.95 5.64 2.97
CA ASP A 150 -17.56 5.99 3.14
C ASP A 150 -17.01 5.45 4.47
N LEU A 151 -15.77 4.98 4.41
CA LEU A 151 -15.01 4.61 5.60
C LEU A 151 -14.58 5.87 6.34
N THR A 152 -14.86 5.94 7.63
CA THR A 152 -14.34 6.99 8.50
C THR A 152 -13.10 6.47 9.24
N THR A 153 -12.06 7.29 9.31
CA THR A 153 -10.89 6.99 10.13
C THR A 153 -11.25 7.23 11.58
N ASP A 154 -11.32 6.15 12.37
CA ASP A 154 -11.61 6.25 13.79
C ASP A 154 -10.34 6.54 14.59
N GLN A 155 -9.22 5.98 14.18
CA GLN A 155 -7.95 6.19 14.86
C GLN A 155 -6.75 5.92 13.95
N THR A 156 -5.75 6.80 14.07
CA THR A 156 -4.38 6.59 13.53
C THR A 156 -3.41 6.56 14.70
N THR A 157 -2.53 5.57 14.74
CA THR A 157 -1.54 5.42 15.81
C THR A 157 -0.19 5.01 15.23
N ALA A 158 0.83 5.81 15.51
CA ALA A 158 2.20 5.47 15.15
C ALA A 158 2.72 4.28 15.99
N ILE A 159 3.38 3.35 15.34
CA ILE A 159 3.95 2.15 15.96
C ILE A 159 5.42 1.98 15.56
N THR A 160 6.18 1.38 16.46
CA THR A 160 7.59 1.05 16.29
C THR A 160 7.81 -0.44 16.52
N SER A 161 9.05 -0.90 16.35
CA SER A 161 9.44 -2.29 16.63
C SER A 161 9.20 -2.75 18.08
N SER A 162 9.08 -1.80 19.01
CA SER A 162 8.80 -2.07 20.44
C SER A 162 7.32 -2.03 20.80
N THR A 163 6.42 -1.67 19.86
CA THR A 163 4.99 -1.56 20.12
C THR A 163 4.37 -2.96 20.22
N THR A 164 3.88 -3.31 21.39
CA THR A 164 3.27 -4.62 21.63
C THR A 164 1.76 -4.65 21.35
N LYS A 165 1.10 -3.51 21.45
CA LYS A 165 -0.35 -3.35 21.23
C LYS A 165 -0.71 -1.90 20.91
N VAL A 166 -1.80 -1.75 20.22
CA VAL A 166 -2.46 -0.45 19.94
C VAL A 166 -3.87 -0.53 20.50
N ASP A 167 -4.21 0.31 21.45
CA ASP A 167 -5.58 0.40 21.95
C ASP A 167 -6.38 1.30 20.97
N THR A 168 -7.49 0.77 20.45
CA THR A 168 -8.35 1.43 19.47
C THR A 168 -9.76 1.61 20.03
N ARG A 169 -10.58 2.43 19.38
CA ARG A 169 -11.97 2.66 19.77
C ARG A 169 -12.92 2.69 18.59
N ALA A 170 -12.55 1.98 17.53
CA ALA A 170 -13.33 1.97 16.30
C ALA A 170 -14.65 1.22 16.50
N ARG A 171 -15.75 1.81 16.05
CA ARG A 171 -17.08 1.24 16.11
C ARG A 171 -17.80 1.36 14.78
N GLY A 172 -18.24 0.25 14.23
CA GLY A 172 -18.99 0.19 12.98
C GLY A 172 -19.56 -1.19 12.73
N ARG A 173 -20.30 -1.37 11.65
CA ARG A 173 -20.74 -2.70 11.18
C ARG A 173 -19.64 -3.40 10.40
N GLN A 174 -18.91 -2.62 9.63
CA GLN A 174 -17.74 -3.09 8.87
C GLN A 174 -16.53 -2.27 9.28
N ALA A 175 -15.37 -2.90 9.27
CA ALA A 175 -14.11 -2.26 9.60
C ALA A 175 -13.00 -2.68 8.64
N VAL A 176 -11.98 -1.84 8.60
CA VAL A 176 -10.76 -2.03 7.81
C VAL A 176 -9.57 -1.68 8.68
N VAL A 177 -8.52 -2.46 8.60
CA VAL A 177 -7.23 -2.13 9.21
C VAL A 177 -6.22 -1.87 8.10
N ARG A 178 -5.52 -0.75 8.22
CA ARG A 178 -4.49 -0.31 7.30
C ARG A 178 -3.19 -0.07 8.06
N PHE A 179 -2.11 -0.51 7.50
CA PHE A 179 -0.75 -0.17 7.88
C PHE A 179 -0.15 0.70 6.79
N GLU A 180 0.39 1.84 7.15
CA GLU A 180 0.90 2.79 6.15
C GLU A 180 2.18 3.48 6.62
N SER A 181 2.95 4.00 5.66
CA SER A 181 4.08 4.87 5.95
C SER A 181 3.62 6.09 6.75
N ASP A 182 4.51 6.60 7.59
CA ASP A 182 4.26 7.84 8.34
C ASP A 182 4.71 9.03 7.50
N ASP A 183 3.83 9.50 6.62
CA ASP A 183 4.15 10.56 5.67
C ASP A 183 4.22 11.95 6.32
N ASP A 184 3.65 12.13 7.53
CA ASP A 184 3.73 13.38 8.29
C ASP A 184 5.11 13.58 8.92
N ALA A 185 5.82 12.48 9.18
CA ALA A 185 7.17 12.49 9.72
C ALA A 185 8.24 12.47 8.60
N VAL A 186 8.03 13.20 7.51
CA VAL A 186 9.01 13.32 6.40
C VAL A 186 10.29 14.02 6.88
N THR A 187 11.02 13.30 7.68
CA THR A 187 12.35 13.65 8.15
C THR A 187 13.32 12.57 7.68
N ASP A 188 14.60 12.85 7.72
CA ASP A 188 15.63 11.85 7.41
C ASP A 188 15.46 10.54 8.20
N SER A 189 14.71 10.56 9.31
CA SER A 189 14.41 9.39 10.14
C SER A 189 13.50 8.36 9.45
N GLN A 190 12.75 8.74 8.42
CA GLN A 190 11.91 7.82 7.63
C GLN A 190 12.62 7.28 6.39
N LEU A 191 13.82 7.74 6.11
CA LEU A 191 14.63 7.19 5.03
C LEU A 191 14.98 5.74 5.32
N GLY A 192 14.75 4.87 4.38
CA GLY A 192 15.07 3.46 4.51
C GLY A 192 14.09 2.65 5.39
N VAL A 193 12.87 3.14 5.64
CA VAL A 193 11.83 2.37 6.35
C VAL A 193 11.28 1.28 5.44
N GLY A 194 11.42 0.05 5.89
CA GLY A 194 10.80 -1.11 5.25
C GLY A 194 10.10 -1.98 6.30
N PHE A 195 8.96 -2.55 5.96
CA PHE A 195 8.22 -3.38 6.90
C PHE A 195 7.51 -4.55 6.22
N ARG A 196 7.27 -5.59 7.01
CA ARG A 196 6.43 -6.74 6.64
C ARG A 196 5.34 -6.88 7.68
N VAL A 197 4.12 -7.11 7.21
CA VAL A 197 2.93 -7.34 8.06
C VAL A 197 2.64 -8.83 8.08
N GLY A 198 2.57 -9.39 9.28
CA GLY A 198 2.16 -10.78 9.53
C GLY A 198 0.71 -10.87 9.97
N GLY A 199 0.39 -11.92 10.73
CA GLY A 199 -0.95 -12.21 11.23
C GLY A 199 -1.40 -11.28 12.35
N THR A 200 -1.87 -10.10 12.02
CA THR A 200 -2.41 -9.11 12.98
C THR A 200 -3.61 -9.67 13.74
N ARG A 201 -3.65 -9.47 15.05
CA ARG A 201 -4.75 -9.88 15.93
C ARG A 201 -5.57 -8.70 16.37
N LEU A 202 -6.89 -8.85 16.34
CA LEU A 202 -7.84 -7.83 16.76
C LEU A 202 -8.67 -8.33 17.94
N ASP A 203 -8.82 -7.48 18.95
CA ASP A 203 -9.80 -7.68 20.04
C ASP A 203 -11.11 -6.99 19.63
N ILE A 204 -12.05 -7.80 19.16
CA ILE A 204 -13.31 -7.34 18.60
C ILE A 204 -14.45 -7.80 19.52
N GLN A 205 -15.36 -6.91 19.83
CA GLN A 205 -16.52 -7.19 20.68
C GLN A 205 -17.82 -6.81 19.97
N PRO A 206 -18.86 -7.66 20.01
CA PRO A 206 -20.19 -7.29 19.56
C PRO A 206 -20.70 -6.08 20.38
N ASN A 207 -21.27 -5.09 19.71
CA ASN A 207 -21.72 -3.84 20.33
C ASN A 207 -23.15 -3.48 19.92
N GLY A 208 -24.04 -4.48 19.93
CA GLY A 208 -25.47 -4.31 19.68
C GLY A 208 -25.83 -4.18 18.19
N ARG A 209 -27.13 -4.07 17.92
CA ARG A 209 -27.72 -4.04 16.57
C ARG A 209 -28.19 -2.66 16.10
N ARG A 210 -27.93 -1.60 16.85
CA ARG A 210 -28.38 -0.23 16.55
C ARG A 210 -27.20 0.69 16.28
#